data_5c07c8889dc43cfae205f6d2a5690768
#
_entry.id   5c07c8889dc43cfae205f6d2a5690768
#
_cell.length_a   1.000
_cell.length_b   1.000
_cell.length_c   1.000
_cell.angle_alpha   90.00
_cell.angle_beta   90.00
_cell.angle_gamma   90.00
#
_symmetry.space_group_name_H-M   'P 1'
#
loop_
_entity.id
_entity.type
_entity.pdbx_description
1 polymer ?
#
loop_
_entity_poly.entity_id
_entity_poly.type
_entity_poly.pdbx_seq_one_letter_code
_entity_poly.pdbx_strand_id
1 'polypeptide(L)'
;METLRVGAAFPDPPFNGMPGDGGLDIDLMSAIAEALGATVEFIAYEGADFNGIFAALGSTYDCVTAGTTVTPERETQAQFVPPYLISGQSLAVDTRRLPHVTSIDDLTGLTIGVQQGNTSQPIANRLVADGKAKAVRVYDYGTIRTALTDLTTGACDAFMKLAPVLTELVKPIPGVEVVQRGISVENIAIAVGPNDQALLARIAVAQAELEADGTLASIRQKWLGNPDTDQSSAVH
;
A
#
# COMPACT_ATOMS: atom_id res chain seq x y z
N MET A 1 14.03 11.86 25.33
CA MET A 1 14.20 10.89 24.22
C MET A 1 13.49 11.54 23.04
N GLU A 2 14.07 11.52 21.87
CA GLU A 2 13.44 12.04 20.64
C GLU A 2 12.23 11.15 20.31
N THR A 3 11.12 11.74 19.82
CA THR A 3 9.97 10.99 19.34
C THR A 3 9.87 11.14 17.83
N LEU A 4 9.90 10.04 17.10
CA LEU A 4 9.67 9.99 15.67
C LEU A 4 8.17 9.92 15.39
N ARG A 5 7.60 10.97 14.80
CA ARG A 5 6.19 11.04 14.43
C ARG A 5 6.01 10.46 13.03
N VAL A 6 5.20 9.43 12.91
CA VAL A 6 4.98 8.67 11.68
C VAL A 6 3.56 8.83 11.19
N GLY A 7 3.39 9.46 10.04
CA GLY A 7 2.09 9.49 9.34
C GLY A 7 1.78 8.11 8.75
N ALA A 8 0.61 7.56 9.07
CA ALA A 8 0.15 6.26 8.60
C ALA A 8 -1.31 6.32 8.18
N ALA A 9 -1.66 5.53 7.16
CA ALA A 9 -3.03 5.41 6.69
C ALA A 9 -3.67 4.14 7.26
N PHE A 10 -4.80 4.28 7.94
CA PHE A 10 -5.53 3.19 8.61
C PHE A 10 -6.95 3.05 8.07
N PRO A 11 -7.52 1.80 7.96
CA PRO A 11 -6.77 0.52 8.00
C PRO A 11 -6.19 0.20 6.62
N ASP A 12 -4.97 -0.32 6.58
CA ASP A 12 -4.33 -0.79 5.35
C ASP A 12 -3.52 -2.08 5.62
N PRO A 13 -4.22 -3.20 5.97
CA PRO A 13 -3.56 -4.46 6.28
C PRO A 13 -2.82 -5.00 5.05
N PRO A 14 -1.69 -5.69 5.19
CA PRO A 14 -0.97 -6.05 6.41
C PRO A 14 0.04 -4.99 6.88
N PHE A 15 0.08 -3.80 6.26
CA PHE A 15 1.00 -2.72 6.66
C PHE A 15 0.65 -2.16 8.03
N ASN A 16 -0.66 -1.99 8.29
CA ASN A 16 -1.20 -1.59 9.59
C ASN A 16 -2.65 -2.10 9.77
N GLY A 17 -3.25 -1.84 10.95
CA GLY A 17 -4.63 -2.23 11.23
C GLY A 17 -4.84 -3.73 11.39
N MET A 18 -3.78 -4.49 11.64
CA MET A 18 -3.85 -5.91 12.00
C MET A 18 -4.24 -6.07 13.47
N PRO A 19 -4.75 -7.25 13.90
CA PRO A 19 -5.08 -7.50 15.29
C PRO A 19 -3.92 -7.16 16.23
N GLY A 20 -4.21 -6.47 17.34
CA GLY A 20 -3.20 -6.00 18.30
C GLY A 20 -2.49 -4.73 17.85
N ASP A 21 -3.13 -3.91 17.00
CA ASP A 21 -2.58 -2.67 16.43
C ASP A 21 -1.25 -2.86 15.70
N GLY A 22 -1.03 -4.07 15.16
CA GLY A 22 0.19 -4.45 14.47
C GLY A 22 0.13 -4.19 12.96
N GLY A 23 1.25 -4.50 12.31
CA GLY A 23 1.42 -4.45 10.87
C GLY A 23 2.88 -4.34 10.48
N LEU A 24 3.17 -4.56 9.19
CA LEU A 24 4.53 -4.51 8.67
C LEU A 24 5.17 -3.13 8.92
N ASP A 25 4.45 -2.05 8.60
CA ASP A 25 4.94 -0.69 8.77
C ASP A 25 5.09 -0.31 10.25
N ILE A 26 4.21 -0.84 11.11
CA ILE A 26 4.28 -0.63 12.55
C ILE A 26 5.55 -1.29 13.13
N ASP A 27 5.79 -2.55 12.79
CA ASP A 27 6.99 -3.26 13.24
C ASP A 27 8.28 -2.64 12.66
N LEU A 28 8.27 -2.27 11.37
CA LEU A 28 9.39 -1.61 10.69
C LEU A 28 9.78 -0.31 11.38
N MET A 29 8.81 0.59 11.58
CA MET A 29 9.10 1.91 12.17
C MET A 29 9.45 1.82 13.66
N SER A 30 8.91 0.83 14.37
CA SER A 30 9.30 0.55 15.76
C SER A 30 10.76 0.10 15.84
N ALA A 31 11.20 -0.80 14.95
CA ALA A 31 12.58 -1.25 14.89
C ALA A 31 13.54 -0.11 14.47
N ILE A 32 13.15 0.72 13.50
CA ILE A 32 13.93 1.90 13.10
C ILE A 32 14.06 2.88 14.27
N ALA A 33 12.96 3.20 14.97
CA ALA A 33 13.01 4.11 16.13
C ALA A 33 13.92 3.57 17.22
N GLU A 34 13.87 2.28 17.52
CA GLU A 34 14.77 1.61 18.47
C GLU A 34 16.25 1.76 18.06
N ALA A 35 16.56 1.49 16.79
CA ALA A 35 17.93 1.65 16.26
C ALA A 35 18.43 3.11 16.32
N LEU A 36 17.52 4.08 16.22
CA LEU A 36 17.82 5.51 16.34
C LEU A 36 17.87 6.01 17.80
N GLY A 37 17.56 5.16 18.79
CA GLY A 37 17.43 5.56 20.19
C GLY A 37 16.26 6.53 20.45
N ALA A 38 15.20 6.43 19.64
CA ALA A 38 14.00 7.26 19.68
C ALA A 38 12.78 6.44 20.13
N THR A 39 11.68 7.12 20.45
CA THR A 39 10.34 6.52 20.53
C THR A 39 9.60 6.77 19.23
N VAL A 40 8.55 5.99 18.94
CA VAL A 40 7.70 6.18 17.78
C VAL A 40 6.28 6.55 18.18
N GLU A 41 5.66 7.46 17.44
CA GLU A 41 4.25 7.83 17.55
C GLU A 41 3.61 7.75 16.17
N PHE A 42 2.58 6.93 16.02
CA PHE A 42 1.83 6.82 14.77
C PHE A 42 0.64 7.78 14.77
N ILE A 43 0.56 8.62 13.73
CA ILE A 43 -0.49 9.61 13.54
C ILE A 43 -1.32 9.21 12.32
N ALA A 44 -2.61 8.95 12.56
CA ALA A 44 -3.52 8.53 11.50
C ALA A 44 -3.78 9.67 10.50
N TYR A 45 -3.69 9.34 9.21
CA TYR A 45 -4.14 10.20 8.13
C TYR A 45 -5.62 9.90 7.83
N GLU A 46 -6.46 10.94 7.80
CA GLU A 46 -7.91 10.82 7.62
C GLU A 46 -8.43 11.47 6.32
N GLY A 47 -7.56 11.80 5.38
CA GLY A 47 -7.94 12.43 4.11
C GLY A 47 -8.65 11.47 3.15
N ALA A 48 -9.45 12.04 2.24
CA ALA A 48 -10.14 11.28 1.19
C ALA A 48 -9.21 10.84 0.06
N ASP A 49 -8.16 11.59 -0.21
CA ASP A 49 -7.12 11.33 -1.22
C ASP A 49 -5.83 10.90 -0.54
N PHE A 50 -5.33 9.71 -0.86
CA PHE A 50 -4.09 9.20 -0.27
C PHE A 50 -2.88 10.14 -0.43
N ASN A 51 -2.78 10.84 -1.56
CA ASN A 51 -1.65 11.75 -1.81
C ASN A 51 -1.62 12.95 -0.85
N GLY A 52 -2.75 13.27 -0.21
CA GLY A 52 -2.80 14.32 0.81
C GLY A 52 -1.94 14.05 2.05
N ILE A 53 -1.53 12.79 2.29
CA ILE A 53 -0.68 12.42 3.43
C ILE A 53 0.68 13.15 3.37
N PHE A 54 1.21 13.45 2.19
CA PHE A 54 2.52 14.10 2.04
C PHE A 54 2.50 15.58 2.43
N ALA A 55 1.34 16.24 2.37
CA ALA A 55 1.22 17.68 2.66
C ALA A 55 1.56 18.05 4.11
N ALA A 56 1.51 17.09 5.03
CA ALA A 56 1.79 17.30 6.44
C ALA A 56 3.21 16.84 6.87
N LEU A 57 4.05 16.40 5.92
CA LEU A 57 5.46 16.07 6.18
C LEU A 57 6.24 17.33 6.66
N GLY A 58 7.02 17.13 7.72
CA GLY A 58 7.79 18.20 8.36
C GLY A 58 6.97 19.12 9.28
N SER A 59 5.64 18.94 9.33
CA SER A 59 4.77 19.69 10.26
C SER A 59 4.08 18.77 11.25
N THR A 60 3.15 17.93 10.79
CA THR A 60 2.41 16.98 11.64
C THR A 60 3.22 15.71 11.89
N TYR A 61 3.88 15.18 10.87
CA TYR A 61 4.76 14.02 10.97
C TYR A 61 6.17 14.33 10.45
N ASP A 62 7.13 13.57 10.95
CA ASP A 62 8.52 13.64 10.52
C ASP A 62 8.75 12.76 9.30
N CYS A 63 8.03 11.62 9.22
CA CYS A 63 8.05 10.70 8.08
C CYS A 63 6.67 10.06 7.86
N VAL A 64 6.50 9.39 6.73
CA VAL A 64 5.29 8.64 6.35
C VAL A 64 5.68 7.21 6.00
N THR A 65 4.94 6.26 6.59
CA THR A 65 5.02 4.84 6.25
C THR A 65 3.60 4.28 6.20
N ALA A 66 3.11 4.02 4.99
CA ALA A 66 1.73 3.65 4.73
C ALA A 66 1.61 2.77 3.47
N GLY A 67 2.48 1.75 3.33
CA GLY A 67 2.56 0.98 2.09
C GLY A 67 2.83 1.88 0.88
N THR A 68 3.67 2.89 1.04
CA THR A 68 3.76 4.03 0.13
C THR A 68 4.63 3.73 -1.08
N THR A 69 4.05 3.69 -2.26
CA THR A 69 4.77 3.56 -3.53
C THR A 69 5.54 4.83 -3.88
N VAL A 70 6.80 4.69 -4.26
CA VAL A 70 7.60 5.76 -4.85
C VAL A 70 7.09 6.05 -6.27
N THR A 71 6.71 7.29 -6.53
CA THR A 71 6.31 7.76 -7.87
C THR A 71 6.93 9.12 -8.17
N PRO A 72 7.16 9.48 -9.46
CA PRO A 72 7.68 10.79 -9.82
C PRO A 72 6.85 11.96 -9.28
N GLU A 73 5.53 11.79 -9.20
CA GLU A 73 4.63 12.81 -8.63
C GLU A 73 4.88 12.98 -7.12
N ARG A 74 5.02 11.88 -6.37
CA ARG A 74 5.28 11.91 -4.93
C ARG A 74 6.69 12.42 -4.60
N GLU A 75 7.66 12.15 -5.46
CA GLU A 75 9.04 12.66 -5.32
C GLU A 75 9.12 14.20 -5.44
N THR A 76 8.09 14.86 -5.98
CA THR A 76 8.01 16.33 -5.94
C THR A 76 7.64 16.87 -4.56
N GLN A 77 7.10 16.05 -3.68
CA GLN A 77 6.57 16.44 -2.36
C GLN A 77 7.36 15.84 -1.19
N ALA A 78 8.10 14.76 -1.44
CA ALA A 78 8.82 14.01 -0.42
C ALA A 78 10.12 13.43 -0.98
N GLN A 79 11.03 13.07 -0.09
CA GLN A 79 12.18 12.22 -0.40
C GLN A 79 11.90 10.81 0.14
N PHE A 80 12.44 9.81 -0.53
CA PHE A 80 12.21 8.42 -0.17
C PHE A 80 13.52 7.74 0.27
N VAL A 81 13.42 6.97 1.33
CA VAL A 81 14.43 6.01 1.75
C VAL A 81 14.48 4.88 0.71
N PRO A 82 15.59 4.13 0.56
CA PRO A 82 15.57 2.92 -0.28
C PRO A 82 14.36 2.01 0.04
N PRO A 83 13.78 1.34 -0.96
CA PRO A 83 12.59 0.51 -0.76
C PRO A 83 12.82 -0.59 0.27
N TYR A 84 11.88 -0.74 1.22
CA TYR A 84 11.86 -1.89 2.14
C TYR A 84 11.05 -3.06 1.60
N LEU A 85 10.28 -2.83 0.54
CA LEU A 85 9.47 -3.83 -0.14
C LEU A 85 9.30 -3.46 -1.61
N ILE A 86 9.34 -4.46 -2.50
CA ILE A 86 8.94 -4.34 -3.90
C ILE A 86 7.67 -5.17 -4.08
N SER A 87 6.61 -4.57 -4.59
CA SER A 87 5.31 -5.19 -4.78
C SER A 87 4.69 -4.74 -6.11
N GLY A 88 3.38 -4.84 -6.24
CA GLY A 88 2.66 -4.40 -7.44
C GLY A 88 1.15 -4.42 -7.24
N GLN A 89 0.45 -3.86 -8.20
CA GLN A 89 -1.01 -3.89 -8.21
C GLN A 89 -1.54 -5.28 -8.51
N SER A 90 -2.72 -5.55 -8.01
CA SER A 90 -3.45 -6.80 -8.18
C SER A 90 -4.93 -6.52 -8.44
N LEU A 91 -5.65 -7.53 -8.94
CA LEU A 91 -7.06 -7.47 -9.28
C LEU A 91 -7.84 -8.50 -8.48
N ALA A 92 -8.95 -8.10 -7.87
CA ALA A 92 -9.91 -9.00 -7.24
C ALA A 92 -11.29 -8.87 -7.87
N VAL A 93 -12.02 -9.99 -7.92
CA VAL A 93 -13.40 -10.07 -8.39
C VAL A 93 -14.20 -11.03 -7.50
N ASP A 94 -15.53 -10.92 -7.51
CA ASP A 94 -16.42 -11.99 -7.00
C ASP A 94 -16.50 -13.08 -8.07
N THR A 95 -15.79 -14.18 -7.85
CA THR A 95 -15.68 -15.30 -8.82
C THR A 95 -17.00 -16.05 -9.02
N ARG A 96 -17.96 -15.91 -8.10
CA ARG A 96 -19.32 -16.45 -8.26
C ARG A 96 -20.12 -15.65 -9.29
N ARG A 97 -19.87 -14.36 -9.40
CA ARG A 97 -20.50 -13.45 -10.35
C ARG A 97 -19.76 -13.41 -11.69
N LEU A 98 -18.44 -13.42 -11.64
CA LEU A 98 -17.55 -13.25 -12.78
C LEU A 98 -16.50 -14.38 -12.86
N PRO A 99 -16.93 -15.64 -13.00
CA PRO A 99 -16.01 -16.79 -12.98
C PRO A 99 -15.04 -16.84 -14.18
N HIS A 100 -15.28 -16.04 -15.20
CA HIS A 100 -14.45 -15.97 -16.41
C HIS A 100 -13.35 -14.89 -16.32
N VAL A 101 -13.42 -14.01 -15.32
CA VAL A 101 -12.42 -12.93 -15.17
C VAL A 101 -11.22 -13.47 -14.41
N THR A 102 -10.08 -13.54 -15.08
CA THR A 102 -8.82 -14.05 -14.55
C THR A 102 -7.69 -13.03 -14.63
N SER A 103 -7.88 -11.96 -15.41
CA SER A 103 -6.87 -10.93 -15.62
C SER A 103 -7.48 -9.58 -16.03
N ILE A 104 -6.63 -8.55 -16.14
CA ILE A 104 -7.03 -7.24 -16.69
C ILE A 104 -7.48 -7.31 -18.15
N ASP A 105 -7.12 -8.37 -18.88
CA ASP A 105 -7.53 -8.53 -20.28
C ASP A 105 -9.00 -8.98 -20.42
N ASP A 106 -9.61 -9.44 -19.33
CA ASP A 106 -11.00 -9.89 -19.29
C ASP A 106 -11.99 -8.79 -18.86
N LEU A 107 -11.51 -7.54 -18.65
CA LEU A 107 -12.30 -6.45 -18.07
C LEU A 107 -13.17 -5.68 -19.08
N THR A 108 -13.21 -6.08 -20.34
CA THR A 108 -14.05 -5.42 -21.36
C THR A 108 -15.52 -5.37 -20.92
N GLY A 109 -16.08 -4.16 -20.88
CA GLY A 109 -17.45 -3.93 -20.43
C GLY A 109 -17.65 -3.87 -18.91
N LEU A 110 -16.61 -4.08 -18.12
CA LEU A 110 -16.64 -4.10 -16.65
C LEU A 110 -16.11 -2.80 -16.03
N THR A 111 -16.57 -2.49 -14.83
CA THR A 111 -16.17 -1.32 -14.03
C THR A 111 -15.13 -1.72 -13.00
N ILE A 112 -14.02 -0.98 -12.95
CA ILE A 112 -12.92 -1.18 -12.02
C ILE A 112 -13.05 -0.19 -10.86
N GLY A 113 -13.10 -0.70 -9.63
CA GLY A 113 -13.01 0.10 -8.41
C GLY A 113 -11.55 0.37 -8.02
N VAL A 114 -11.27 1.59 -7.60
CA VAL A 114 -9.98 2.03 -7.05
C VAL A 114 -10.18 3.03 -5.93
N GLN A 115 -9.20 3.19 -5.05
CA GLN A 115 -9.21 4.28 -4.07
C GLN A 115 -8.49 5.52 -4.62
N GLN A 116 -9.01 6.69 -4.27
CA GLN A 116 -8.48 7.98 -4.71
C GLN A 116 -7.03 8.17 -4.26
N GLY A 117 -6.16 8.59 -5.18
CA GLY A 117 -4.74 8.83 -4.92
C GLY A 117 -3.87 7.57 -4.88
N ASN A 118 -4.46 6.36 -4.99
CA ASN A 118 -3.69 5.14 -5.09
C ASN A 118 -3.11 4.95 -6.50
N THR A 119 -1.98 4.25 -6.61
CA THR A 119 -1.30 3.96 -7.88
C THR A 119 -2.09 3.05 -8.82
N SER A 120 -3.13 2.36 -8.30
CA SER A 120 -4.12 1.64 -9.11
C SER A 120 -4.96 2.56 -9.99
N GLN A 121 -5.23 3.81 -9.56
CA GLN A 121 -6.12 4.72 -10.27
C GLN A 121 -5.62 5.08 -11.68
N PRO A 122 -4.36 5.51 -11.90
CA PRO A 122 -3.85 5.77 -13.25
C PRO A 122 -3.81 4.52 -14.13
N ILE A 123 -3.57 3.33 -13.56
CA ILE A 123 -3.60 2.07 -14.31
C ILE A 123 -5.03 1.80 -14.80
N ALA A 124 -6.03 1.86 -13.92
CA ALA A 124 -7.42 1.64 -14.26
C ALA A 124 -7.92 2.67 -15.30
N ASN A 125 -7.56 3.95 -15.15
CA ASN A 125 -7.88 5.00 -16.12
C ASN A 125 -7.31 4.70 -17.52
N ARG A 126 -6.09 4.18 -17.59
CA ARG A 126 -5.47 3.77 -18.85
C ARG A 126 -6.22 2.60 -19.49
N LEU A 127 -6.63 1.58 -18.70
CA LEU A 127 -7.41 0.47 -19.22
C LEU A 127 -8.74 0.94 -19.83
N VAL A 128 -9.40 1.93 -19.25
CA VAL A 128 -10.60 2.54 -19.83
C VAL A 128 -10.28 3.33 -21.10
N ALA A 129 -9.23 4.14 -21.10
CA ALA A 129 -8.82 4.91 -22.28
C ALA A 129 -8.45 4.00 -23.47
N ASP A 130 -7.87 2.83 -23.19
CA ASP A 130 -7.50 1.81 -24.19
C ASP A 130 -8.69 0.92 -24.62
N GLY A 131 -9.90 1.16 -24.09
CA GLY A 131 -11.11 0.37 -24.38
C GLY A 131 -11.11 -1.03 -23.77
N LYS A 132 -10.20 -1.31 -22.85
CA LYS A 132 -10.06 -2.61 -22.15
C LYS A 132 -10.97 -2.74 -20.93
N ALA A 133 -11.54 -1.64 -20.44
CA ALA A 133 -12.53 -1.62 -19.38
C ALA A 133 -13.60 -0.57 -19.68
N LYS A 134 -14.78 -0.68 -19.04
CA LYS A 134 -15.91 0.22 -19.27
C LYS A 134 -15.75 1.55 -18.55
N ALA A 135 -15.40 1.52 -17.26
CA ALA A 135 -15.34 2.70 -16.40
C ALA A 135 -14.46 2.46 -15.19
N VAL A 136 -14.02 3.54 -14.57
CA VAL A 136 -13.39 3.53 -13.24
C VAL A 136 -14.38 4.10 -12.23
N ARG A 137 -14.55 3.40 -11.10
CA ARG A 137 -15.25 3.89 -9.92
C ARG A 137 -14.24 4.23 -8.84
N VAL A 138 -14.12 5.52 -8.54
CA VAL A 138 -13.20 6.02 -7.53
C VAL A 138 -13.91 6.11 -6.19
N TYR A 139 -13.28 5.55 -5.16
CA TYR A 139 -13.74 5.59 -3.77
C TYR A 139 -12.82 6.48 -2.96
N ASP A 140 -13.37 7.28 -2.06
CA ASP A 140 -12.58 8.00 -1.06
C ASP A 140 -11.71 7.01 -0.28
N TYR A 141 -10.51 7.41 0.10
CA TYR A 141 -9.57 6.50 0.76
C TYR A 141 -10.16 5.84 2.01
N GLY A 142 -10.86 6.57 2.84
CA GLY A 142 -11.52 6.05 4.06
C GLY A 142 -12.74 5.14 3.82
N THR A 143 -13.20 4.96 2.58
CA THR A 143 -14.44 4.20 2.29
C THR A 143 -14.19 2.79 1.72
N ILE A 144 -13.08 2.16 2.07
CA ILE A 144 -12.71 0.81 1.56
C ILE A 144 -13.80 -0.24 1.80
N ARG A 145 -14.53 -0.17 2.92
CA ARG A 145 -15.62 -1.11 3.22
C ARG A 145 -16.76 -1.00 2.22
N THR A 146 -17.07 0.21 1.76
CA THR A 146 -18.08 0.44 0.71
C THR A 146 -17.62 -0.19 -0.60
N ALA A 147 -16.36 -0.02 -0.97
CA ALA A 147 -15.79 -0.62 -2.19
C ALA A 147 -15.88 -2.16 -2.18
N LEU A 148 -15.60 -2.80 -1.05
CA LEU A 148 -15.72 -4.25 -0.90
C LEU A 148 -17.18 -4.73 -0.93
N THR A 149 -18.10 -3.96 -0.36
CA THR A 149 -19.54 -4.24 -0.47
C THR A 149 -20.01 -4.14 -1.93
N ASP A 150 -19.61 -3.10 -2.63
CA ASP A 150 -19.95 -2.87 -4.03
C ASP A 150 -19.41 -4.00 -4.93
N LEU A 151 -18.23 -4.54 -4.63
CA LEU A 151 -17.65 -5.68 -5.32
C LEU A 151 -18.52 -6.94 -5.19
N THR A 152 -19.07 -7.19 -4.01
CA THR A 152 -19.93 -8.35 -3.75
C THR A 152 -21.35 -8.20 -4.30
N THR A 153 -21.88 -6.98 -4.32
CA THR A 153 -23.24 -6.67 -4.80
C THR A 153 -23.31 -6.44 -6.30
N GLY A 154 -22.17 -6.21 -6.96
CA GLY A 154 -22.10 -5.92 -8.38
C GLY A 154 -22.28 -4.44 -8.75
N ALA A 155 -22.26 -3.56 -7.78
CA ALA A 155 -22.19 -2.12 -8.02
C ALA A 155 -20.79 -1.71 -8.55
N CYS A 156 -19.79 -2.59 -8.35
CA CYS A 156 -18.48 -2.57 -8.97
C CYS A 156 -18.13 -4.02 -9.38
N ASP A 157 -17.43 -4.21 -10.49
CA ASP A 157 -17.18 -5.55 -11.03
C ASP A 157 -15.83 -6.12 -10.57
N ALA A 158 -14.81 -5.30 -10.55
CA ALA A 158 -13.45 -5.66 -10.13
C ALA A 158 -12.87 -4.57 -9.23
N PHE A 159 -11.94 -4.91 -8.37
CA PHE A 159 -11.23 -3.95 -7.51
C PHE A 159 -9.72 -4.10 -7.67
N MET A 160 -9.03 -3.00 -7.90
CA MET A 160 -7.57 -2.97 -8.09
C MET A 160 -6.90 -2.26 -6.93
N LYS A 161 -5.94 -2.94 -6.29
CA LYS A 161 -5.16 -2.40 -5.17
C LYS A 161 -3.83 -3.14 -5.04
N LEU A 162 -2.91 -2.57 -4.28
CA LEU A 162 -1.61 -3.16 -3.95
C LEU A 162 -1.79 -4.59 -3.43
N ALA A 163 -1.03 -5.55 -3.96
CA ALA A 163 -1.30 -6.97 -3.78
C ALA A 163 -1.35 -7.45 -2.31
N PRO A 164 -0.45 -7.07 -1.41
CA PRO A 164 -0.56 -7.47 0.00
C PRO A 164 -1.85 -6.98 0.63
N VAL A 165 -2.24 -5.73 0.37
CA VAL A 165 -3.44 -5.13 0.95
C VAL A 165 -4.69 -5.80 0.42
N LEU A 166 -4.80 -5.95 -0.90
CA LEU A 166 -5.98 -6.57 -1.51
C LEU A 166 -6.18 -8.00 -1.01
N THR A 167 -5.09 -8.75 -0.85
CA THR A 167 -5.13 -10.13 -0.35
C THR A 167 -5.75 -10.20 1.05
N GLU A 168 -5.31 -9.35 1.98
CA GLU A 168 -5.84 -9.35 3.33
C GLU A 168 -7.29 -8.82 3.39
N LEU A 169 -7.62 -7.81 2.59
CA LEU A 169 -8.97 -7.24 2.57
C LEU A 169 -10.03 -8.21 2.05
N VAL A 170 -9.70 -9.04 1.05
CA VAL A 170 -10.68 -9.97 0.46
C VAL A 170 -10.74 -11.33 1.16
N LYS A 171 -9.72 -11.69 1.90
CA LYS A 171 -9.59 -12.96 2.62
C LYS A 171 -10.84 -13.36 3.46
N PRO A 172 -11.48 -12.44 4.20
CA PRO A 172 -12.69 -12.77 4.95
C PRO A 172 -13.98 -12.80 4.11
N ILE A 173 -13.91 -12.51 2.80
CA ILE A 173 -15.10 -12.33 1.96
C ILE A 173 -15.28 -13.57 1.07
N PRO A 174 -16.27 -14.44 1.36
CA PRO A 174 -16.47 -15.65 0.57
C PRO A 174 -16.75 -15.35 -0.91
N GLY A 175 -16.02 -16.01 -1.80
CA GLY A 175 -16.18 -15.90 -3.25
C GLY A 175 -15.50 -14.68 -3.88
N VAL A 176 -14.88 -13.80 -3.10
CA VAL A 176 -14.02 -12.76 -3.63
C VAL A 176 -12.57 -13.24 -3.59
N GLU A 177 -11.90 -13.19 -4.74
CA GLU A 177 -10.56 -13.73 -4.92
C GLU A 177 -9.66 -12.74 -5.66
N VAL A 178 -8.37 -12.72 -5.31
CA VAL A 178 -7.34 -12.05 -6.10
C VAL A 178 -7.03 -12.94 -7.29
N VAL A 179 -7.50 -12.53 -8.46
CA VAL A 179 -7.37 -13.31 -9.71
C VAL A 179 -6.11 -12.99 -10.52
N GLN A 180 -5.50 -11.84 -10.26
CA GLN A 180 -4.24 -11.45 -10.89
C GLN A 180 -3.38 -10.65 -9.93
N ARG A 181 -2.07 -10.89 -9.97
CA ARG A 181 -1.02 -10.15 -9.26
C ARG A 181 0.02 -9.64 -10.27
N GLY A 182 0.92 -8.75 -9.83
CA GLY A 182 2.02 -8.27 -10.67
C GLY A 182 1.57 -7.44 -11.88
N ILE A 183 0.45 -6.71 -11.76
CA ILE A 183 -0.02 -5.79 -12.81
C ILE A 183 0.96 -4.61 -12.98
N SER A 184 1.65 -4.24 -11.92
CA SER A 184 2.75 -3.27 -11.90
C SER A 184 3.91 -3.79 -11.04
N VAL A 185 5.05 -3.10 -11.11
CA VAL A 185 6.16 -3.26 -10.15
C VAL A 185 6.31 -1.94 -9.41
N GLU A 186 6.20 -1.99 -8.08
CA GLU A 186 6.16 -0.81 -7.23
C GLU A 186 7.16 -0.90 -6.08
N ASN A 187 8.01 0.12 -5.98
CA ASN A 187 8.93 0.29 -4.85
C ASN A 187 8.18 0.92 -3.69
N ILE A 188 8.09 0.21 -2.57
CA ILE A 188 7.42 0.66 -1.36
C ILE A 188 8.48 1.17 -0.38
N ALA A 189 8.38 2.43 0.03
CA ALA A 189 9.42 3.10 0.78
C ALA A 189 8.87 4.08 1.82
N ILE A 190 9.71 4.39 2.81
CA ILE A 190 9.45 5.43 3.81
C ILE A 190 9.68 6.78 3.14
N ALA A 191 8.74 7.72 3.32
CA ALA A 191 8.87 9.09 2.85
C ALA A 191 9.24 10.03 3.99
N VAL A 192 10.12 10.99 3.71
CA VAL A 192 10.49 12.09 4.63
C VAL A 192 10.26 13.43 3.95
N GLY A 193 10.24 14.51 4.72
CA GLY A 193 10.08 15.86 4.21
C GLY A 193 11.11 16.19 3.12
N PRO A 194 10.74 17.00 2.11
CA PRO A 194 11.58 17.25 0.93
C PRO A 194 12.93 17.91 1.25
N ASN A 195 13.06 18.54 2.41
CA ASN A 195 14.27 19.24 2.85
C ASN A 195 14.99 18.57 4.03
N ASP A 196 14.50 17.41 4.52
CA ASP A 196 15.08 16.74 5.69
C ASP A 196 16.07 15.63 5.32
N GLN A 197 17.21 16.07 4.75
CA GLN A 197 18.30 15.15 4.39
C GLN A 197 18.90 14.43 5.59
N ALA A 198 18.88 15.08 6.78
CA ALA A 198 19.44 14.49 7.98
C ALA A 198 18.60 13.29 8.46
N LEU A 199 17.29 13.45 8.51
CA LEU A 199 16.39 12.35 8.87
C LEU A 199 16.41 11.25 7.82
N LEU A 200 16.40 11.60 6.51
CA LEU A 200 16.53 10.64 5.41
C LEU A 200 17.74 9.74 5.60
N ALA A 201 18.92 10.33 5.84
CA ALA A 201 20.16 9.57 6.02
C ALA A 201 20.13 8.68 7.27
N ARG A 202 19.60 9.19 8.39
CA ARG A 202 19.48 8.43 9.65
C ARG A 202 18.58 7.20 9.46
N ILE A 203 17.40 7.37 8.86
CA ILE A 203 16.46 6.26 8.61
C ILE A 203 17.07 5.27 7.61
N ALA A 204 17.73 5.74 6.54
CA ALA A 204 18.36 4.87 5.55
C ALA A 204 19.46 3.99 6.16
N VAL A 205 20.28 4.54 7.05
CA VAL A 205 21.32 3.77 7.76
C VAL A 205 20.68 2.74 8.69
N ALA A 206 19.72 3.13 9.52
CA ALA A 206 19.02 2.22 10.41
C ALA A 206 18.32 1.08 9.62
N GLN A 207 17.64 1.41 8.53
CA GLN A 207 17.01 0.40 7.67
C GLN A 207 18.04 -0.57 7.09
N ALA A 208 19.19 -0.09 6.62
CA ALA A 208 20.23 -0.94 6.07
C ALA A 208 20.84 -1.89 7.14
N GLU A 209 21.01 -1.42 8.37
CA GLU A 209 21.46 -2.26 9.50
C GLU A 209 20.44 -3.36 9.81
N LEU A 210 19.14 -3.02 9.88
CA LEU A 210 18.06 -3.98 10.12
C LEU A 210 17.88 -4.98 8.95
N GLU A 211 18.21 -4.59 7.73
CA GLU A 211 18.27 -5.52 6.59
C GLU A 211 19.45 -6.48 6.75
N ALA A 212 20.63 -5.95 7.09
CA ALA A 212 21.86 -6.75 7.22
C ALA A 212 21.81 -7.76 8.37
N ASP A 213 21.12 -7.45 9.47
CA ASP A 213 20.98 -8.36 10.62
C ASP A 213 19.80 -9.34 10.50
N GLY A 214 18.98 -9.21 9.45
CA GLY A 214 17.83 -10.07 9.18
C GLY A 214 16.52 -9.66 9.86
N THR A 215 16.49 -8.55 10.59
CA THR A 215 15.28 -8.05 11.26
C THR A 215 14.19 -7.73 10.24
N LEU A 216 14.52 -7.04 9.14
CA LEU A 216 13.53 -6.72 8.09
C LEU A 216 13.03 -7.97 7.37
N ALA A 217 13.90 -8.94 7.11
CA ALA A 217 13.49 -10.23 6.54
C ALA A 217 12.48 -10.94 7.45
N SER A 218 12.70 -10.91 8.77
CA SER A 218 11.79 -11.48 9.76
C SER A 218 10.44 -10.75 9.81
N ILE A 219 10.43 -9.42 9.71
CA ILE A 219 9.21 -8.61 9.64
C ILE A 219 8.41 -8.94 8.37
N ARG A 220 9.06 -9.00 7.20
CA ARG A 220 8.42 -9.41 5.95
C ARG A 220 7.86 -10.84 6.05
N GLN A 221 8.63 -11.79 6.59
CA GLN A 221 8.17 -13.16 6.80
C GLN A 221 6.92 -13.22 7.68
N LYS A 222 6.91 -12.45 8.78
CA LYS A 222 5.78 -12.40 9.72
C LYS A 222 4.48 -11.94 9.05
N TRP A 223 4.54 -10.87 8.26
CA TRP A 223 3.35 -10.19 7.74
C TRP A 223 2.97 -10.59 6.31
N LEU A 224 3.94 -11.00 5.50
CA LEU A 224 3.73 -11.33 4.08
C LEU A 224 3.94 -12.83 3.78
N GLY A 225 4.47 -13.59 4.74
CA GLY A 225 4.81 -15.01 4.53
C GLY A 225 6.03 -15.23 3.63
N ASN A 226 6.78 -14.17 3.32
CA ASN A 226 7.97 -14.20 2.47
C ASN A 226 9.02 -13.21 3.03
N PRO A 227 10.27 -13.64 3.29
CA PRO A 227 11.33 -12.77 3.82
C PRO A 227 11.92 -11.84 2.76
N ASP A 228 11.70 -12.14 1.46
CA ASP A 228 12.30 -11.40 0.35
C ASP A 228 11.70 -10.00 0.20
N THR A 229 12.50 -9.08 -0.32
CA THR A 229 12.06 -7.72 -0.60
C THR A 229 11.09 -7.69 -1.78
N ASP A 230 11.29 -8.54 -2.80
CA ASP A 230 10.45 -8.59 -4.00
C ASP A 230 9.21 -9.47 -3.79
N GLN A 231 8.05 -8.84 -3.78
CA GLN A 231 6.73 -9.47 -3.70
C GLN A 231 5.95 -9.34 -5.02
N SER A 232 6.54 -8.73 -6.06
CA SER A 232 5.86 -8.49 -7.34
C SER A 232 5.57 -9.77 -8.10
N SER A 233 6.44 -10.76 -7.96
CA SER A 233 6.36 -12.07 -8.60
C SER A 233 5.80 -13.18 -7.69
N ALA A 234 5.37 -12.88 -6.49
CA ALA A 234 4.69 -13.83 -5.62
C ALA A 234 3.32 -14.20 -6.22
N VAL A 235 3.38 -15.03 -7.25
CA VAL A 235 2.23 -15.66 -7.89
C VAL A 235 1.96 -16.94 -7.12
N HIS A 236 0.91 -16.97 -6.32
CA HIS A 236 0.28 -18.26 -5.92
C HIS A 236 -1.15 -18.01 -5.48
#